data_40f114815dcb37da65b0d22ba25503e4
#
_entry.id   40f114815dcb37da65b0d22ba25503e4
#
_cell.length_a   1.000
_cell.length_b   1.000
_cell.length_c   1.000
_cell.angle_alpha   90.00
_cell.angle_beta   90.00
_cell.angle_gamma   90.00
#
_symmetry.space_group_name_H-M   'P 1'
#
loop_
_entity.id
_entity.type
_entity.pdbx_description
1 polymer ?
#
loop_
_entity_poly.entity_id
_entity_poly.type
_entity_poly.pdbx_seq_one_letter_code
_entity_poly.pdbx_strand_id
1 'polypeptide(L)'
;MRYYLSKSLLESLIEGAPDQKTVLLESIGNLIKEQHLFYTGTISILPILEKQNDPIQKDIVWTQVKRLCLEILDFKSENLSLAQKLSKEFGSADWVWNEMAVAIEKDLDGFITVDKNLPNQRMIKVLLAQEINFNGIA
;
A
#
# COMPACT_ATOMS: atom_id res chain seq x y z
N MET A 1 -11.58 2.89 9.65
CA MET A 1 -10.76 1.69 9.48
C MET A 1 -9.32 2.07 9.16
N ARG A 2 -8.40 1.13 9.36
CA ARG A 2 -6.97 1.34 9.13
C ARG A 2 -6.52 0.49 7.96
N TYR A 3 -5.91 1.13 6.96
CA TYR A 3 -5.53 0.46 5.70
C TYR A 3 -4.05 0.62 5.40
N TYR A 4 -3.46 -0.45 4.88
CA TYR A 4 -2.11 -0.42 4.35
C TYR A 4 -2.14 -0.01 2.88
N LEU A 5 -1.32 0.96 2.51
CA LEU A 5 -1.16 1.38 1.11
C LEU A 5 0.03 0.65 0.50
N SER A 6 -0.23 -0.14 -0.53
CA SER A 6 0.79 -0.95 -1.17
C SER A 6 1.79 -0.13 -1.98
N LYS A 7 2.94 -0.72 -2.24
CA LYS A 7 3.96 -0.15 -3.15
C LYS A 7 3.36 0.17 -4.52
N SER A 8 2.57 -0.75 -5.08
CA SER A 8 1.97 -0.55 -6.42
C SER A 8 1.02 0.64 -6.45
N LEU A 9 0.23 0.84 -5.39
CA LEU A 9 -0.64 2.00 -5.28
C LEU A 9 0.17 3.30 -5.19
N LEU A 10 1.18 3.33 -4.33
CA LEU A 10 2.01 4.51 -4.15
C LEU A 10 2.78 4.86 -5.43
N GLU A 11 3.30 3.87 -6.14
CA GLU A 11 3.95 4.08 -7.43
C GLU A 11 2.98 4.70 -8.44
N SER A 12 1.76 4.20 -8.49
CA SER A 12 0.73 4.73 -9.41
C SER A 12 0.34 6.17 -9.08
N LEU A 13 0.30 6.53 -7.79
CA LEU A 13 0.04 7.90 -7.36
C LEU A 13 1.18 8.85 -7.73
N ILE A 14 2.41 8.37 -7.75
CA ILE A 14 3.60 9.18 -8.02
C ILE A 14 3.91 9.22 -9.52
N GLU A 15 3.89 8.08 -10.20
CA GLU A 15 4.39 7.88 -11.56
C GLU A 15 3.31 7.54 -12.59
N GLY A 16 2.07 7.35 -12.17
CA GLY A 16 0.99 6.93 -13.07
C GLY A 16 0.60 7.98 -14.09
N ALA A 17 -0.13 7.56 -15.12
CA ALA A 17 -0.71 8.47 -16.12
C ALA A 17 -1.69 9.45 -15.43
N PRO A 18 -1.85 10.68 -15.96
CA PRO A 18 -2.71 11.68 -15.32
C PRO A 18 -4.14 11.21 -15.04
N ASP A 19 -4.76 10.49 -15.97
CA ASP A 19 -6.12 9.97 -15.81
C ASP A 19 -6.21 8.98 -14.66
N GLN A 20 -5.25 8.07 -14.58
CA GLN A 20 -5.16 7.08 -13.51
C GLN A 20 -4.93 7.76 -12.16
N LYS A 21 -4.02 8.73 -12.11
CA LYS A 21 -3.75 9.49 -10.87
C LYS A 21 -5.01 10.18 -10.36
N THR A 22 -5.79 10.79 -11.25
CA THR A 22 -7.03 11.47 -10.87
C THR A 22 -8.00 10.51 -10.19
N VAL A 23 -8.23 9.34 -10.78
CA VAL A 23 -9.12 8.33 -10.21
C VAL A 23 -8.63 7.87 -8.84
N LEU A 24 -7.35 7.58 -8.71
CA LEU A 24 -6.78 7.11 -7.45
C LEU A 24 -6.79 8.19 -6.37
N LEU A 25 -6.51 9.44 -6.72
CA LEU A 25 -6.57 10.56 -5.77
C LEU A 25 -8.00 10.80 -5.27
N GLU A 26 -8.99 10.65 -6.13
CA GLU A 26 -10.39 10.75 -5.73
C GLU A 26 -10.77 9.63 -4.75
N SER A 27 -10.37 8.39 -5.04
CA SER A 27 -10.63 7.25 -4.17
C SER A 27 -10.00 7.45 -2.79
N ILE A 28 -8.74 7.85 -2.73
CA ILE A 28 -8.03 8.10 -1.48
C ILE A 28 -8.65 9.29 -0.75
N GLY A 29 -8.99 10.36 -1.47
CA GLY A 29 -9.65 11.53 -0.88
C GLY A 29 -10.98 11.19 -0.25
N ASN A 30 -11.77 10.31 -0.87
CA ASN A 30 -13.04 9.86 -0.30
C ASN A 30 -12.83 9.07 0.99
N LEU A 31 -11.83 8.20 1.03
CA LEU A 31 -11.50 7.45 2.24
C LEU A 31 -11.05 8.38 3.37
N ILE A 32 -10.29 9.43 3.06
CA ILE A 32 -9.89 10.44 4.04
C ILE A 32 -11.13 11.16 4.62
N LYS A 33 -12.06 11.55 3.76
CA LYS A 33 -13.31 12.21 4.20
C LYS A 33 -14.13 11.31 5.12
N GLU A 34 -14.09 10.02 4.92
CA GLU A 34 -14.76 9.03 5.76
C GLU A 34 -13.95 8.68 7.02
N GLN A 35 -12.88 9.40 7.29
CA GLN A 35 -12.04 9.26 8.47
C GLN A 35 -11.28 7.93 8.57
N HIS A 36 -10.99 7.31 7.44
CA HIS A 36 -10.09 6.16 7.40
C HIS A 36 -8.64 6.60 7.55
N LEU A 37 -7.82 5.76 8.16
CA LEU A 37 -6.41 6.04 8.42
C LEU A 37 -5.53 5.16 7.53
N PHE A 38 -4.44 5.73 7.05
CA PHE A 38 -3.52 5.04 6.17
C PHE A 38 -2.19 4.75 6.84
N TYR A 39 -1.64 3.61 6.47
CA TYR A 39 -0.34 3.12 6.90
C TYR A 39 0.41 2.62 5.66
N THR A 40 1.71 2.64 5.71
CA THR A 40 2.54 1.91 4.75
C THR A 40 3.78 1.41 5.47
N GLY A 41 4.68 0.78 4.77
CA GLY A 41 5.89 0.23 5.34
C GLY A 41 7.15 0.76 4.68
N THR A 42 8.26 0.75 5.42
CA THR A 42 9.59 1.05 4.85
C THR A 42 9.88 0.12 3.68
N ILE A 43 9.41 -1.12 3.73
CA ILE A 43 9.57 -2.10 2.66
C ILE A 43 8.88 -1.67 1.36
N SER A 44 7.80 -0.90 1.45
CA SER A 44 7.07 -0.38 0.29
C SER A 44 7.68 0.91 -0.25
N ILE A 45 8.14 1.77 0.63
CA ILE A 45 8.63 3.12 0.27
C ILE A 45 10.06 3.11 -0.26
N LEU A 46 10.94 2.32 0.34
CA LEU A 46 12.36 2.34 0.00
C LEU A 46 12.61 2.10 -1.51
N PRO A 47 11.99 1.09 -2.15
CA PRO A 47 12.19 0.89 -3.58
C PRO A 47 11.71 2.07 -4.43
N ILE A 48 10.67 2.76 -3.99
CA ILE A 48 10.15 3.93 -4.71
C ILE A 48 11.15 5.10 -4.63
N LEU A 49 11.69 5.33 -3.44
CA LEU A 49 12.69 6.39 -3.24
C LEU A 49 13.98 6.11 -4.01
N GLU A 50 14.40 4.86 -4.08
CA GLU A 50 15.61 4.47 -4.83
C GLU A 50 15.51 4.74 -6.33
N LYS A 51 14.29 4.73 -6.88
CA LYS A 51 14.07 5.04 -8.30
C LYS A 51 14.21 6.52 -8.62
N GLN A 52 14.11 7.40 -7.62
CA GLN A 52 14.22 8.83 -7.82
C GLN A 52 15.71 9.19 -7.93
N ASN A 53 16.12 9.76 -9.07
CA ASN A 53 17.53 10.10 -9.31
C ASN A 53 17.95 11.42 -8.66
N ASP A 54 16.99 12.28 -8.37
CA ASP A 54 17.22 13.61 -7.82
C ASP A 54 16.93 13.60 -6.31
N PRO A 55 17.88 14.05 -5.46
CA PRO A 55 17.64 14.14 -4.00
C PRO A 55 16.45 15.02 -3.64
N ILE A 56 16.19 16.09 -4.42
CA ILE A 56 15.04 16.97 -4.19
C ILE A 56 13.74 16.20 -4.44
N GLN A 57 13.69 15.41 -5.49
CA GLN A 57 12.51 14.60 -5.82
C GLN A 57 12.28 13.51 -4.77
N LYS A 58 13.35 12.87 -4.27
CA LYS A 58 13.24 11.91 -3.16
C LYS A 58 12.59 12.55 -1.93
N ASP A 59 13.01 13.75 -1.59
CA ASP A 59 12.50 14.47 -0.43
C ASP A 59 11.02 14.84 -0.60
N ILE A 60 10.63 15.25 -1.80
CA ILE A 60 9.23 15.56 -2.13
C ILE A 60 8.35 14.32 -1.94
N VAL A 61 8.75 13.20 -2.51
CA VAL A 61 8.01 11.93 -2.42
C VAL A 61 7.89 11.50 -0.97
N TRP A 62 8.98 11.52 -0.24
CA TRP A 62 9.01 11.14 1.18
C TRP A 62 8.07 12.01 2.02
N THR A 63 8.11 13.32 1.80
CA THR A 63 7.25 14.27 2.50
C THR A 63 5.77 14.00 2.22
N GLN A 64 5.41 13.73 0.96
CA GLN A 64 4.03 13.43 0.58
C GLN A 64 3.53 12.14 1.24
N VAL A 65 4.34 11.11 1.28
CA VAL A 65 3.97 9.84 1.93
C VAL A 65 3.77 10.04 3.44
N LYS A 66 4.65 10.79 4.08
CA LYS A 66 4.53 11.08 5.52
C LYS A 66 3.27 11.88 5.85
N ARG A 67 2.80 12.72 4.93
CA ARG A 67 1.55 13.46 5.12
C ARG A 67 0.32 12.60 4.93
N LEU A 68 0.39 11.64 4.01
CA LEU A 68 -0.73 10.76 3.69
C LEU A 68 -0.92 9.69 4.77
N CYS A 69 0.15 9.14 5.28
CA CYS A 69 0.12 8.00 6.21
C CYS A 69 0.28 8.44 7.65
N LEU A 70 -0.56 7.89 8.52
CA LEU A 70 -0.46 8.11 9.96
C LEU A 70 0.86 7.57 10.51
N GLU A 71 1.29 6.42 10.00
CA GLU A 71 2.52 5.76 10.45
C GLU A 71 3.17 5.01 9.30
N ILE A 72 4.49 5.00 9.28
CA ILE A 72 5.28 4.20 8.35
C ILE A 72 5.95 3.09 9.16
N LEU A 73 5.56 1.85 8.87
CA LEU A 73 5.89 0.69 9.67
C LEU A 73 7.23 0.08 9.27
N ASP A 74 8.03 -0.30 10.25
CA ASP A 74 9.29 -1.00 10.01
C ASP A 74 9.05 -2.43 9.53
N PHE A 75 9.95 -2.91 8.69
CA PHE A 75 9.96 -4.31 8.30
C PHE A 75 10.85 -5.10 9.27
N LYS A 76 10.23 -6.01 10.02
CA LYS A 76 10.90 -6.77 11.08
C LYS A 76 11.14 -8.21 10.66
N SER A 77 12.00 -8.92 11.38
CA SER A 77 12.28 -10.32 11.12
C SER A 77 11.03 -11.21 11.22
N GLU A 78 10.11 -10.90 12.13
CA GLU A 78 8.81 -11.60 12.22
C GLU A 78 7.99 -11.45 10.94
N ASN A 79 8.05 -10.27 10.33
CA ASN A 79 7.35 -10.02 9.07
C ASN A 79 7.93 -10.89 7.95
N LEU A 80 9.25 -11.03 7.89
CA LEU A 80 9.88 -11.89 6.90
C LEU A 80 9.46 -13.35 7.08
N SER A 81 9.41 -13.84 8.31
CA SER A 81 8.96 -15.21 8.60
C SER A 81 7.52 -15.43 8.17
N LEU A 82 6.63 -14.48 8.44
CA LEU A 82 5.24 -14.56 8.01
C LEU A 82 5.12 -14.49 6.48
N ALA A 83 5.89 -13.63 5.83
CA ALA A 83 5.89 -13.52 4.36
C ALA A 83 6.27 -14.84 3.70
N GLN A 84 7.25 -15.55 4.25
CA GLN A 84 7.66 -16.86 3.75
C GLN A 84 6.56 -17.91 3.92
N LYS A 85 5.85 -17.90 5.05
CA LYS A 85 4.71 -18.78 5.28
C LYS A 85 3.59 -18.52 4.27
N LEU A 86 3.25 -17.26 4.03
CA LEU A 86 2.23 -16.87 3.07
C LEU A 86 2.58 -17.32 1.66
N SER A 87 3.84 -17.17 1.28
CA SER A 87 4.32 -17.61 -0.03
C SER A 87 4.19 -19.12 -0.20
N LYS A 88 4.48 -19.90 0.83
CA LYS A 88 4.35 -21.36 0.80
C LYS A 88 2.90 -21.80 0.72
N GLU A 89 2.02 -21.13 1.44
CA GLU A 89 0.61 -21.54 1.56
C GLU A 89 -0.23 -21.09 0.35
N PHE A 90 0.00 -19.87 -0.14
CA PHE A 90 -0.86 -19.24 -1.13
C PHE A 90 -0.18 -19.04 -2.49
N GLY A 91 1.07 -19.44 -2.62
CA GLY A 91 1.83 -19.30 -3.86
C GLY A 91 2.69 -18.07 -3.92
N SER A 92 3.55 -18.03 -4.94
CA SER A 92 4.51 -16.95 -5.12
C SER A 92 3.80 -15.65 -5.52
N ALA A 93 3.96 -14.61 -4.74
CA ALA A 93 3.53 -13.26 -5.05
C ALA A 93 4.64 -12.26 -4.77
N ASP A 94 5.86 -12.75 -4.59
CA ASP A 94 7.11 -11.98 -4.44
C ASP A 94 6.99 -10.87 -3.39
N TRP A 95 7.13 -9.62 -3.82
CA TRP A 95 7.21 -8.47 -2.94
C TRP A 95 5.96 -8.24 -2.09
N VAL A 96 4.79 -8.55 -2.64
CA VAL A 96 3.53 -8.24 -1.97
C VAL A 96 3.35 -9.01 -0.66
N TRP A 97 3.93 -10.21 -0.53
CA TRP A 97 3.87 -10.95 0.73
C TRP A 97 4.59 -10.24 1.85
N ASN A 98 5.68 -9.54 1.54
CA ASN A 98 6.39 -8.73 2.54
C ASN A 98 5.49 -7.60 3.05
N GLU A 99 4.80 -6.94 2.15
CA GLU A 99 3.87 -5.85 2.50
C GLU A 99 2.68 -6.36 3.31
N MET A 100 2.05 -7.46 2.86
CA MET A 100 0.92 -8.05 3.56
C MET A 100 1.32 -8.54 4.95
N ALA A 101 2.51 -9.10 5.11
CA ALA A 101 3.00 -9.53 6.41
C ALA A 101 3.06 -8.36 7.40
N VAL A 102 3.54 -7.20 6.97
CA VAL A 102 3.56 -5.99 7.80
C VAL A 102 2.14 -5.58 8.20
N ALA A 103 1.23 -5.56 7.24
CA ALA A 103 -0.17 -5.18 7.48
C ALA A 103 -0.87 -6.16 8.44
N ILE A 104 -0.67 -7.44 8.27
CA ILE A 104 -1.26 -8.48 9.11
C ILE A 104 -0.72 -8.40 10.55
N GLU A 105 0.59 -8.26 10.71
CA GLU A 105 1.22 -8.15 12.03
C GLU A 105 0.77 -6.91 12.79
N LYS A 106 0.50 -5.81 12.08
CA LYS A 106 -0.02 -4.58 12.67
C LYS A 106 -1.53 -4.64 12.92
N ASP A 107 -2.17 -5.72 12.50
CA ASP A 107 -3.62 -5.93 12.64
C ASP A 107 -4.44 -4.82 11.95
N LEU A 108 -4.03 -4.46 10.73
CA LEU A 108 -4.76 -3.51 9.92
C LEU A 108 -6.01 -4.14 9.32
N ASP A 109 -7.00 -3.30 9.02
CA ASP A 109 -8.31 -3.76 8.53
C ASP A 109 -8.29 -4.16 7.06
N GLY A 110 -7.38 -3.61 6.28
CA GLY A 110 -7.30 -3.93 4.86
C GLY A 110 -6.00 -3.49 4.21
N PHE A 111 -5.83 -3.96 2.99
CA PHE A 111 -4.66 -3.73 2.15
C PHE A 111 -5.14 -3.15 0.82
N ILE A 112 -4.76 -1.92 0.51
CA ILE A 112 -5.20 -1.23 -0.71
C ILE A 112 -4.10 -1.32 -1.77
N THR A 113 -4.46 -1.83 -2.94
CA THR A 113 -3.53 -2.04 -4.05
C THR A 113 -4.19 -1.67 -5.38
N VAL A 114 -3.39 -1.57 -6.43
CA VAL A 114 -3.89 -1.46 -7.81
C VAL A 114 -3.69 -2.77 -8.59
N ASP A 115 -3.02 -3.75 -8.00
CA ASP A 115 -2.72 -5.03 -8.64
C ASP A 115 -3.92 -5.97 -8.54
N LYS A 116 -4.46 -6.35 -9.71
CA LYS A 116 -5.63 -7.25 -9.82
C LYS A 116 -5.27 -8.73 -9.70
N ASN A 117 -3.99 -9.06 -9.78
CA ASN A 117 -3.53 -10.45 -9.91
C ASN A 117 -2.92 -11.00 -8.61
N LEU A 118 -3.38 -10.51 -7.47
CA LEU A 118 -2.90 -11.03 -6.19
C LEU A 118 -3.51 -12.40 -5.89
N PRO A 119 -2.73 -13.32 -5.30
CA PRO A 119 -3.26 -14.62 -4.88
C PRO A 119 -4.38 -14.48 -3.85
N ASN A 120 -5.33 -15.38 -3.86
CA ASN A 120 -6.38 -15.45 -2.85
C ASN A 120 -5.79 -15.84 -1.50
N GLN A 121 -6.13 -15.08 -0.48
CA GLN A 121 -5.76 -15.35 0.90
C GLN A 121 -6.87 -14.82 1.82
N ARG A 122 -6.89 -15.26 3.06
CA ARG A 122 -7.97 -14.92 4.00
C ARG A 122 -7.49 -14.16 5.23
N MET A 123 -6.21 -13.79 5.28
CA MET A 123 -5.61 -13.15 6.45
C MET A 123 -5.91 -11.66 6.52
N ILE A 124 -6.06 -11.01 5.37
CA ILE A 124 -6.36 -9.58 5.30
C ILE A 124 -7.23 -9.29 4.06
N LYS A 125 -8.17 -8.37 4.22
CA LYS A 125 -9.03 -7.93 3.12
C LYS A 125 -8.23 -7.10 2.12
N VAL A 126 -8.32 -7.44 0.84
CA VAL A 126 -7.67 -6.69 -0.23
C VAL A 126 -8.70 -5.83 -0.95
N LEU A 127 -8.39 -4.56 -1.12
CA LEU A 127 -9.23 -3.59 -1.83
C LEU A 127 -8.46 -3.06 -3.03
N LEU A 128 -9.12 -3.03 -4.19
CA LEU A 128 -8.55 -2.40 -5.37
C LEU A 128 -8.91 -0.91 -5.36
N ALA A 129 -7.88 -0.06 -5.36
CA ALA A 129 -8.06 1.39 -5.25
C ALA A 129 -8.96 1.94 -6.37
N GLN A 130 -8.82 1.41 -7.59
CA GLN A 130 -9.61 1.84 -8.74
C GLN A 130 -11.07 1.39 -8.68
N GLU A 131 -11.43 0.50 -7.76
CA GLU A 131 -12.80 0.00 -7.58
C GLU A 131 -13.50 0.60 -6.36
N ILE A 132 -12.82 1.43 -5.61
CA ILE A 132 -13.41 2.17 -4.48
C ILE A 132 -14.26 3.29 -5.07
N ASN A 133 -15.57 3.26 -4.84
CA ASN A 133 -16.49 4.22 -5.43
C ASN A 133 -16.66 5.47 -4.56
N PHE A 134 -17.40 6.45 -5.07
CA PHE A 134 -17.61 7.74 -4.40
C PHE A 134 -18.46 7.63 -3.13
N ASN A 135 -19.12 6.51 -2.90
CA ASN A 135 -19.92 6.26 -1.72
C ASN A 135 -19.16 5.46 -0.67
N GLY A 136 -17.85 5.39 -0.82
CA GLY A 136 -16.98 4.64 0.06
C GLY A 136 -16.64 3.26 -0.48
N ILE A 137 -16.28 2.35 0.43
CA ILE A 137 -15.88 1.00 0.07
C ILE A 137 -17.11 0.16 -0.25
N ALA A 138 -17.12 -0.37 -1.45
CA ALA A 138 -18.21 -1.24 -1.91
C ALA A 138 -18.23 -2.58 -1.16
#